data_abbb3cd608f43b4aebc7a7f7ba77e48f
#
_entry.id   abbb3cd608f43b4aebc7a7f7ba77e48f
#
_cell.length_a   1.000
_cell.length_b   1.000
_cell.length_c   1.000
_cell.angle_alpha   90.00
_cell.angle_beta   90.00
_cell.angle_gamma   90.00
#
_symmetry.space_group_name_H-M   'P 1'
#
loop_
_entity.id
_entity.type
_entity.pdbx_description
1 polymer ?
#
loop_
_entity_poly.entity_id
_entity_poly.type
_entity_poly.pdbx_seq_one_letter_code
_entity_poly.pdbx_strand_id
1 'polypeptide(L)'
;IHQKPVEELEKLGVTSVVVEPENFDEVFASIEIIGKATGRHNEAGALVNDLKARVKKVEDMVANIPEDERPKVLYELWHSPITTAGPGTFVDDIIQRAGGDNIAKDANKEYPQYSQEMIVAKNPDIIIFSHHGTTGATVEDILQRPGWNSINAVKNKKVYYVDENLVQRTTPRLVDGLEEFLKIIHPELFEN
;
A
#
# COMPACT_ATOMS: atom_id res chain seq x y z
N ILE A 1 20.38 -4.40 -2.98
CA ILE A 1 20.45 -3.27 -3.95
C ILE A 1 21.52 -2.26 -3.53
N HIS A 2 21.83 -2.10 -2.23
CA HIS A 2 22.72 -1.06 -1.69
C HIS A 2 24.15 -1.51 -1.36
N GLN A 3 24.53 -2.77 -1.62
CA GLN A 3 25.83 -3.31 -1.23
C GLN A 3 27.02 -2.52 -1.81
N LYS A 4 27.04 -2.25 -3.11
CA LYS A 4 28.14 -1.51 -3.77
C LYS A 4 28.32 -0.08 -3.24
N PRO A 5 27.25 0.74 -3.13
CA PRO A 5 27.37 2.07 -2.51
C PRO A 5 27.90 2.03 -1.06
N VAL A 6 27.48 1.05 -0.27
CA VAL A 6 27.95 0.88 1.12
C VAL A 6 29.45 0.57 1.14
N GLU A 7 29.93 -0.40 0.34
CA GLU A 7 31.34 -0.76 0.23
C GLU A 7 32.23 0.43 -0.23
N GLU A 8 31.70 1.28 -1.11
CA GLU A 8 32.43 2.48 -1.55
C GLU A 8 32.52 3.54 -0.45
N LEU A 9 31.45 3.76 0.31
CA LEU A 9 31.46 4.67 1.45
C LEU A 9 32.38 4.19 2.56
N GLU A 10 32.39 2.89 2.85
CA GLU A 10 33.33 2.30 3.84
C GLU A 10 34.80 2.48 3.46
N LYS A 11 35.15 2.34 2.16
CA LYS A 11 36.51 2.62 1.68
C LYS A 11 36.94 4.06 1.90
N LEU A 12 35.97 4.96 1.95
CA LEU A 12 36.19 6.40 2.25
C LEU A 12 36.16 6.71 3.75
N GLY A 13 36.03 5.69 4.62
CA GLY A 13 35.95 5.84 6.06
C GLY A 13 34.60 6.38 6.57
N VAL A 14 33.55 6.31 5.74
CA VAL A 14 32.20 6.73 6.11
C VAL A 14 31.46 5.56 6.70
N THR A 15 31.00 5.68 7.95
CA THR A 15 30.13 4.68 8.58
C THR A 15 28.73 4.77 7.96
N SER A 16 28.23 3.66 7.46
CA SER A 16 26.92 3.57 6.82
C SER A 16 25.97 2.70 7.64
N VAL A 17 24.70 3.07 7.67
CA VAL A 17 23.61 2.27 8.22
C VAL A 17 22.60 2.04 7.10
N VAL A 18 22.29 0.79 6.82
CA VAL A 18 21.30 0.40 5.80
C VAL A 18 20.04 -0.06 6.51
N VAL A 19 18.90 0.43 6.05
CA VAL A 19 17.57 0.01 6.49
C VAL A 19 16.73 -0.33 5.25
N GLU A 20 16.23 -1.54 5.19
CA GLU A 20 15.41 -2.06 4.08
C GLU A 20 14.18 -2.75 4.67
N PRO A 21 13.22 -1.99 5.24
CA PRO A 21 12.05 -2.59 5.85
C PRO A 21 11.11 -3.19 4.80
N GLU A 22 10.54 -4.35 5.10
CA GLU A 22 9.60 -5.10 4.26
C GLU A 22 8.17 -5.07 4.80
N ASN A 23 7.98 -4.62 6.05
CA ASN A 23 6.67 -4.53 6.72
C ASN A 23 6.63 -3.35 7.70
N PHE A 24 5.44 -3.06 8.27
CA PHE A 24 5.26 -1.94 9.20
C PHE A 24 6.16 -2.02 10.43
N ASP A 25 6.34 -3.21 11.01
CA ASP A 25 7.18 -3.36 12.22
C ASP A 25 8.64 -3.06 11.92
N GLU A 26 9.13 -3.44 10.75
CA GLU A 26 10.48 -3.11 10.30
C GLU A 26 10.64 -1.63 9.94
N VAL A 27 9.59 -0.96 9.44
CA VAL A 27 9.60 0.51 9.31
C VAL A 27 9.76 1.16 10.67
N PHE A 28 9.03 0.70 11.69
CA PHE A 28 9.15 1.23 13.04
C PHE A 28 10.55 0.97 13.62
N ALA A 29 11.09 -0.22 13.46
CA ALA A 29 12.46 -0.55 13.87
C ALA A 29 13.50 0.32 13.13
N SER A 30 13.31 0.58 11.85
CA SER A 30 14.16 1.45 11.05
C SER A 30 14.19 2.89 11.58
N ILE A 31 13.03 3.43 11.97
CA ILE A 31 12.92 4.75 12.59
C ILE A 31 13.73 4.80 13.90
N GLU A 32 13.64 3.76 14.72
CA GLU A 32 14.41 3.68 15.98
C GLU A 32 15.92 3.59 15.72
N ILE A 33 16.35 2.82 14.71
CA ILE A 33 17.76 2.70 14.31
C ILE A 33 18.29 4.07 13.85
N ILE A 34 17.54 4.77 13.00
CA ILE A 34 17.89 6.13 12.53
C ILE A 34 17.94 7.10 13.71
N GLY A 35 16.99 7.02 14.62
CA GLY A 35 16.96 7.84 15.83
C GLY A 35 18.19 7.67 16.70
N LYS A 36 18.65 6.41 16.89
CA LYS A 36 19.89 6.09 17.62
C LYS A 36 21.12 6.63 16.88
N ALA A 37 21.21 6.39 15.58
CA ALA A 37 22.36 6.82 14.77
C ALA A 37 22.53 8.35 14.73
N THR A 38 21.42 9.10 14.81
CA THR A 38 21.40 10.57 14.76
C THR A 38 21.31 11.25 16.14
N GLY A 39 21.30 10.49 17.22
CA GLY A 39 21.12 11.02 18.59
C GLY A 39 19.71 11.54 18.89
N ARG A 40 18.72 11.12 18.12
CA ARG A 40 17.30 11.52 18.22
C ARG A 40 16.38 10.39 18.69
N HIS A 41 16.86 9.53 19.60
CA HIS A 41 16.13 8.33 20.01
C HIS A 41 14.79 8.65 20.70
N ASN A 42 14.68 9.77 21.44
CA ASN A 42 13.44 10.15 22.12
C ASN A 42 12.36 10.56 21.10
N GLU A 43 12.74 11.36 20.11
CA GLU A 43 11.86 11.79 19.03
C GLU A 43 11.43 10.61 18.15
N ALA A 44 12.36 9.69 17.85
CA ALA A 44 12.07 8.47 17.14
C ALA A 44 11.09 7.56 17.91
N GLY A 45 11.31 7.39 19.22
CA GLY A 45 10.39 6.62 20.08
C GLY A 45 9.00 7.23 20.15
N ALA A 46 8.90 8.56 20.28
CA ALA A 46 7.62 9.26 20.25
C ALA A 46 6.88 9.08 18.92
N LEU A 47 7.60 9.21 17.79
CA LEU A 47 7.04 8.99 16.46
C LEU A 47 6.54 7.54 16.29
N VAL A 48 7.34 6.54 16.66
CA VAL A 48 6.97 5.12 16.56
C VAL A 48 5.71 4.82 17.39
N ASN A 49 5.62 5.37 18.61
CA ASN A 49 4.43 5.19 19.45
C ASN A 49 3.17 5.79 18.82
N ASP A 50 3.27 6.99 18.22
CA ASP A 50 2.16 7.61 17.50
C ASP A 50 1.72 6.76 16.31
N LEU A 51 2.67 6.35 15.46
CA LEU A 51 2.39 5.53 14.28
C LEU A 51 1.74 4.19 14.65
N LYS A 52 2.24 3.50 15.67
CA LYS A 52 1.65 2.24 16.18
C LYS A 52 0.22 2.46 16.69
N ALA A 53 -0.03 3.55 17.40
CA ALA A 53 -1.37 3.88 17.89
C ALA A 53 -2.35 4.13 16.73
N ARG A 54 -1.91 4.80 15.66
CA ARG A 54 -2.71 5.05 14.47
C ARG A 54 -3.01 3.75 13.71
N VAL A 55 -2.01 2.89 13.49
CA VAL A 55 -2.22 1.57 12.88
C VAL A 55 -3.22 0.75 13.68
N LYS A 56 -3.02 0.68 15.01
CA LYS A 56 -3.96 -0.04 15.89
C LYS A 56 -5.39 0.50 15.79
N LYS A 57 -5.56 1.82 15.72
CA LYS A 57 -6.88 2.43 15.55
C LYS A 57 -7.57 1.96 14.27
N VAL A 58 -6.85 1.88 13.15
CA VAL A 58 -7.38 1.36 11.89
C VAL A 58 -7.81 -0.09 12.05
N GLU A 59 -6.93 -0.94 12.61
CA GLU A 59 -7.21 -2.36 12.84
C GLU A 59 -8.43 -2.57 13.75
N ASP A 60 -8.56 -1.79 14.82
CA ASP A 60 -9.70 -1.85 15.75
C ASP A 60 -11.02 -1.47 15.06
N MET A 61 -11.00 -0.53 14.11
CA MET A 61 -12.20 -0.12 13.36
C MET A 61 -12.73 -1.22 12.44
N VAL A 62 -11.86 -2.08 11.91
CA VAL A 62 -12.24 -3.15 10.96
C VAL A 62 -12.26 -4.54 11.61
N ALA A 63 -11.91 -4.66 12.89
CA ALA A 63 -11.74 -5.94 13.59
C ALA A 63 -12.97 -6.85 13.58
N ASN A 64 -14.17 -6.26 13.50
CA ASN A 64 -15.44 -6.99 13.51
C ASN A 64 -16.01 -7.26 12.11
N ILE A 65 -15.29 -6.89 11.04
CA ILE A 65 -15.72 -7.14 9.66
C ILE A 65 -15.29 -8.56 9.27
N PRO A 66 -16.26 -9.49 9.03
CA PRO A 66 -15.95 -10.85 8.60
C PRO A 66 -15.17 -10.86 7.28
N GLU A 67 -14.30 -11.84 7.07
CA GLU A 67 -13.49 -11.92 5.85
C GLU A 67 -14.32 -11.99 4.56
N ASP A 68 -15.46 -12.69 4.60
CA ASP A 68 -16.38 -12.86 3.47
C ASP A 68 -17.21 -11.60 3.16
N GLU A 69 -17.26 -10.64 4.08
CA GLU A 69 -17.91 -9.33 3.91
C GLU A 69 -16.93 -8.22 3.47
N ARG A 70 -15.62 -8.51 3.44
CA ARG A 70 -14.59 -7.52 3.04
C ARG A 70 -14.69 -7.19 1.55
N PRO A 71 -14.71 -5.90 1.17
CA PRO A 71 -14.73 -5.49 -0.23
C PRO A 71 -13.50 -6.01 -0.98
N LYS A 72 -13.70 -6.54 -2.19
CA LYS A 72 -12.63 -6.97 -3.08
C LYS A 72 -11.92 -5.74 -3.67
N VAL A 73 -10.63 -5.65 -3.45
CA VAL A 73 -9.80 -4.51 -3.89
C VAL A 73 -8.82 -4.94 -4.96
N LEU A 74 -8.85 -4.27 -6.11
CA LEU A 74 -7.75 -4.26 -7.07
C LEU A 74 -6.88 -3.03 -6.77
N TYR A 75 -5.60 -3.25 -6.55
CA TYR A 75 -4.61 -2.18 -6.62
C TYR A 75 -3.88 -2.23 -7.97
N GLU A 76 -4.01 -1.19 -8.78
CA GLU A 76 -3.31 -1.09 -10.06
C GLU A 76 -2.03 -0.26 -9.90
N LEU A 77 -0.89 -0.95 -9.82
CA LEU A 77 0.44 -0.35 -9.74
C LEU A 77 0.88 0.22 -11.09
N TRP A 78 0.55 -0.46 -12.19
CA TRP A 78 0.87 -0.08 -13.54
C TRP A 78 -0.21 -0.52 -14.52
N HIS A 79 -0.46 0.29 -15.56
CA HIS A 79 -1.61 0.12 -16.45
C HIS A 79 -1.35 -0.76 -17.69
N SER A 80 -0.09 -0.90 -18.14
CA SER A 80 0.21 -1.70 -19.35
C SER A 80 1.65 -2.26 -19.33
N PRO A 81 1.83 -3.57 -19.09
CA PRO A 81 0.80 -4.54 -18.69
C PRO A 81 0.23 -4.20 -17.31
N ILE A 82 -1.04 -4.57 -17.06
CA ILE A 82 -1.66 -4.30 -15.75
C ILE A 82 -0.91 -5.10 -14.70
N THR A 83 -0.25 -4.37 -13.81
CA THR A 83 0.54 -4.94 -12.70
C THR A 83 -0.14 -4.56 -11.40
N THR A 84 -0.31 -5.53 -10.51
CA THR A 84 -0.92 -5.35 -9.19
C THR A 84 0.08 -5.70 -8.08
N ALA A 85 -0.32 -5.49 -6.83
CA ALA A 85 0.44 -5.86 -5.65
C ALA A 85 -0.12 -7.16 -5.06
N GLY A 86 0.71 -8.19 -4.99
CA GLY A 86 0.40 -9.50 -4.40
C GLY A 86 0.98 -9.64 -2.98
N PRO A 87 0.96 -10.86 -2.43
CA PRO A 87 1.43 -11.16 -1.09
C PRO A 87 2.87 -10.71 -0.85
N GLY A 88 3.16 -10.21 0.35
CA GLY A 88 4.48 -9.73 0.77
C GLY A 88 4.78 -8.28 0.41
N THR A 89 3.87 -7.59 -0.29
CA THR A 89 4.03 -6.15 -0.57
C THR A 89 3.39 -5.30 0.52
N PHE A 90 3.89 -4.08 0.74
CA PHE A 90 3.25 -3.11 1.64
C PHE A 90 1.79 -2.82 1.28
N VAL A 91 1.49 -2.78 -0.01
CA VAL A 91 0.12 -2.51 -0.47
C VAL A 91 -0.82 -3.64 -0.12
N ASP A 92 -0.36 -4.89 -0.21
CA ASP A 92 -1.14 -6.04 0.24
C ASP A 92 -1.43 -5.96 1.75
N ASP A 93 -0.41 -5.66 2.56
CA ASP A 93 -0.57 -5.49 4.02
C ASP A 93 -1.50 -4.30 4.35
N ILE A 94 -1.39 -3.18 3.63
CA ILE A 94 -2.29 -2.01 3.76
C ILE A 94 -3.74 -2.39 3.46
N ILE A 95 -4.00 -3.09 2.35
CA ILE A 95 -5.36 -3.53 1.99
C ILE A 95 -5.96 -4.42 3.09
N GLN A 96 -5.18 -5.39 3.57
CA GLN A 96 -5.65 -6.32 4.61
C GLN A 96 -5.93 -5.62 5.94
N ARG A 97 -5.01 -4.75 6.40
CA ARG A 97 -5.18 -3.96 7.64
C ARG A 97 -6.31 -2.96 7.55
N ALA A 98 -6.58 -2.42 6.36
CA ALA A 98 -7.73 -1.55 6.10
C ALA A 98 -9.04 -2.32 5.92
N GLY A 99 -9.08 -3.64 6.15
CA GLY A 99 -10.29 -4.46 6.07
C GLY A 99 -10.73 -4.78 4.65
N GLY A 100 -9.85 -4.69 3.65
CA GLY A 100 -10.11 -5.10 2.27
C GLY A 100 -9.70 -6.55 1.98
N ASP A 101 -10.23 -7.10 0.91
CA ASP A 101 -9.82 -8.38 0.32
C ASP A 101 -9.03 -8.14 -0.98
N ASN A 102 -7.70 -8.27 -0.93
CA ASN A 102 -6.86 -8.08 -2.12
C ASN A 102 -7.14 -9.18 -3.15
N ILE A 103 -7.58 -8.81 -4.37
CA ILE A 103 -7.84 -9.81 -5.43
C ILE A 103 -6.58 -10.55 -5.90
N ALA A 104 -5.40 -10.08 -5.52
CA ALA A 104 -4.11 -10.71 -5.83
C ALA A 104 -3.52 -11.51 -4.66
N LYS A 105 -4.25 -11.71 -3.55
CA LYS A 105 -3.78 -12.41 -2.33
C LYS A 105 -3.31 -13.84 -2.57
N ASP A 106 -3.76 -14.49 -3.64
CA ASP A 106 -3.42 -15.85 -4.04
C ASP A 106 -2.31 -15.93 -5.11
N ALA A 107 -1.70 -14.79 -5.46
CA ALA A 107 -0.61 -14.75 -6.43
C ALA A 107 0.68 -15.36 -5.84
N ASN A 108 1.50 -15.93 -6.74
CA ASN A 108 2.79 -16.53 -6.38
C ASN A 108 3.99 -15.59 -6.50
N LYS A 109 3.74 -14.30 -6.64
CA LYS A 109 4.75 -13.21 -6.75
C LYS A 109 4.21 -11.93 -6.14
N GLU A 110 5.13 -11.08 -5.70
CA GLU A 110 4.82 -9.76 -5.14
C GLU A 110 4.14 -8.82 -6.14
N TYR A 111 4.56 -8.85 -7.41
CA TYR A 111 4.03 -7.97 -8.45
C TYR A 111 3.57 -8.78 -9.67
N PRO A 112 2.39 -9.43 -9.57
CA PRO A 112 1.85 -10.19 -10.68
C PRO A 112 1.26 -9.29 -11.76
N GLN A 113 1.34 -9.76 -13.01
CA GLN A 113 0.64 -9.16 -14.13
C GLN A 113 -0.67 -9.91 -14.37
N TYR A 114 -1.77 -9.16 -14.43
CA TYR A 114 -3.10 -9.70 -14.66
C TYR A 114 -3.61 -9.32 -16.05
N SER A 115 -4.25 -10.26 -16.73
CA SER A 115 -5.00 -9.94 -17.94
C SER A 115 -6.31 -9.23 -17.58
N GLN A 116 -6.86 -8.50 -18.54
CA GLN A 116 -8.14 -7.82 -18.33
C GLN A 116 -9.26 -8.82 -18.01
N GLU A 117 -9.26 -9.98 -18.65
CA GLU A 117 -10.23 -11.04 -18.43
C GLU A 117 -10.14 -11.61 -17.01
N MET A 118 -8.93 -11.75 -16.47
CA MET A 118 -8.72 -12.20 -15.09
C MET A 118 -9.30 -11.19 -14.09
N ILE A 119 -9.10 -9.90 -14.32
CA ILE A 119 -9.65 -8.84 -13.48
C ILE A 119 -11.18 -8.83 -13.54
N VAL A 120 -11.75 -8.95 -14.75
CA VAL A 120 -13.21 -9.06 -14.92
C VAL A 120 -13.76 -10.29 -14.19
N ALA A 121 -13.07 -11.45 -14.25
CA ALA A 121 -13.50 -12.67 -13.56
C ALA A 121 -13.41 -12.53 -12.03
N LYS A 122 -12.38 -11.86 -11.50
CA LYS A 122 -12.24 -11.60 -10.06
C LYS A 122 -13.23 -10.54 -9.55
N ASN A 123 -13.72 -9.69 -10.44
CA ASN A 123 -14.76 -8.68 -10.22
C ASN A 123 -14.56 -7.83 -8.94
N PRO A 124 -13.53 -6.97 -8.88
CA PRO A 124 -13.29 -6.14 -7.72
C PRO A 124 -14.43 -5.15 -7.46
N ASP A 125 -14.68 -4.87 -6.17
CA ASP A 125 -15.66 -3.89 -5.71
C ASP A 125 -15.08 -2.48 -5.66
N ILE A 126 -13.76 -2.39 -5.53
CA ILE A 126 -13.00 -1.14 -5.47
C ILE A 126 -11.74 -1.28 -6.32
N ILE A 127 -11.39 -0.23 -7.07
CA ILE A 127 -10.10 -0.10 -7.76
C ILE A 127 -9.37 1.09 -7.15
N ILE A 128 -8.17 0.85 -6.65
CA ILE A 128 -7.24 1.88 -6.20
C ILE A 128 -6.04 1.83 -7.12
N PHE A 129 -5.52 2.98 -7.54
CA PHE A 129 -4.36 3.03 -8.41
C PHE A 129 -3.39 4.14 -7.99
N SER A 130 -2.11 3.90 -8.25
CA SER A 130 -1.02 4.84 -8.02
C SER A 130 -0.02 4.69 -9.15
N HIS A 131 -0.07 5.60 -10.12
CA HIS A 131 0.83 5.56 -11.26
C HIS A 131 1.85 6.69 -11.15
N HIS A 132 3.11 6.37 -11.37
CA HIS A 132 4.17 7.38 -11.40
C HIS A 132 4.07 8.31 -12.61
N GLY A 133 4.08 9.61 -12.35
CA GLY A 133 4.23 10.65 -13.35
C GLY A 133 2.99 10.95 -14.18
N THR A 134 3.20 11.77 -15.24
CA THR A 134 2.13 12.32 -16.09
C THR A 134 1.59 11.35 -17.15
N THR A 135 2.13 10.13 -17.24
CA THR A 135 1.78 9.10 -18.23
C THR A 135 0.86 8.02 -17.68
N GLY A 136 0.45 8.13 -16.42
CA GLY A 136 -0.47 7.19 -15.76
C GLY A 136 -1.91 7.35 -16.25
N ALA A 137 -2.72 6.29 -16.06
CA ALA A 137 -4.14 6.35 -16.30
C ALA A 137 -4.83 7.31 -15.30
N THR A 138 -5.89 7.96 -15.72
CA THR A 138 -6.79 8.73 -14.87
C THR A 138 -7.96 7.85 -14.38
N VAL A 139 -8.73 8.35 -13.41
CA VAL A 139 -9.99 7.70 -13.01
C VAL A 139 -10.89 7.45 -14.22
N GLU A 140 -11.02 8.44 -15.10
CA GLU A 140 -11.86 8.35 -16.29
C GLU A 140 -11.35 7.28 -17.29
N ASP A 141 -10.04 7.18 -17.49
CA ASP A 141 -9.44 6.14 -18.35
C ASP A 141 -9.75 4.73 -17.84
N ILE A 142 -9.76 4.53 -16.52
CA ILE A 142 -10.11 3.25 -15.91
C ILE A 142 -11.60 2.98 -16.04
N LEU A 143 -12.45 3.98 -15.78
CA LEU A 143 -13.90 3.85 -15.89
C LEU A 143 -14.35 3.55 -17.32
N GLN A 144 -13.64 4.08 -18.35
CA GLN A 144 -13.94 3.87 -19.77
C GLN A 144 -13.15 2.73 -20.41
N ARG A 145 -12.38 1.96 -19.63
CA ARG A 145 -11.56 0.88 -20.16
C ARG A 145 -12.42 -0.19 -20.83
N PRO A 146 -12.14 -0.56 -22.11
CA PRO A 146 -12.93 -1.53 -22.84
C PRO A 146 -13.06 -2.87 -22.09
N GLY A 147 -14.28 -3.40 -22.00
CA GLY A 147 -14.58 -4.67 -21.36
C GLY A 147 -14.75 -4.61 -19.83
N TRP A 148 -14.51 -3.46 -19.18
CA TRP A 148 -14.61 -3.32 -17.72
C TRP A 148 -15.97 -2.85 -17.21
N ASN A 149 -16.92 -2.56 -18.08
CA ASN A 149 -18.26 -2.12 -17.73
C ASN A 149 -19.08 -3.12 -16.88
N SER A 150 -18.65 -4.38 -16.81
CA SER A 150 -19.25 -5.41 -15.97
C SER A 150 -18.68 -5.46 -14.54
N ILE A 151 -17.52 -4.85 -14.28
CA ILE A 151 -16.84 -4.84 -12.97
C ILE A 151 -17.63 -3.99 -11.98
N ASN A 152 -17.81 -4.48 -10.76
CA ASN A 152 -18.53 -3.77 -9.70
C ASN A 152 -17.96 -2.38 -9.43
N ALA A 153 -16.65 -2.27 -9.29
CA ALA A 153 -15.97 -1.00 -9.07
C ALA A 153 -16.30 0.05 -10.16
N VAL A 154 -16.33 -0.38 -11.42
CA VAL A 154 -16.63 0.51 -12.57
C VAL A 154 -18.10 0.90 -12.58
N LYS A 155 -19.02 -0.05 -12.38
CA LYS A 155 -20.46 0.22 -12.30
C LYS A 155 -20.80 1.22 -11.19
N ASN A 156 -20.15 1.07 -10.05
CA ASN A 156 -20.42 1.88 -8.86
C ASN A 156 -19.52 3.12 -8.78
N LYS A 157 -18.66 3.36 -9.78
CA LYS A 157 -17.68 4.46 -9.83
C LYS A 157 -16.74 4.49 -8.61
N LYS A 158 -16.42 3.33 -8.06
CA LYS A 158 -15.47 3.15 -6.95
C LYS A 158 -14.06 2.95 -7.48
N VAL A 159 -13.53 3.97 -8.14
CA VAL A 159 -12.17 4.03 -8.71
C VAL A 159 -11.47 5.25 -8.12
N TYR A 160 -10.34 5.04 -7.45
CA TYR A 160 -9.66 6.06 -6.66
C TYR A 160 -8.18 6.11 -6.97
N TYR A 161 -7.66 7.33 -7.08
CA TYR A 161 -6.22 7.59 -7.12
C TYR A 161 -5.69 7.80 -5.70
N VAL A 162 -4.55 7.20 -5.40
CA VAL A 162 -3.79 7.44 -4.16
C VAL A 162 -2.36 7.82 -4.53
N ASP A 163 -1.79 8.81 -3.86
CA ASP A 163 -0.39 9.22 -4.06
C ASP A 163 0.55 8.04 -3.77
N GLU A 164 1.35 7.66 -4.76
CA GLU A 164 2.33 6.57 -4.65
C GLU A 164 3.33 6.78 -3.51
N ASN A 165 3.63 8.01 -3.13
CA ASN A 165 4.54 8.32 -2.03
C ASN A 165 3.98 7.90 -0.66
N LEU A 166 2.67 7.63 -0.56
CA LEU A 166 2.04 7.13 0.67
C LEU A 166 2.11 5.61 0.81
N VAL A 167 2.23 4.88 -0.32
CA VAL A 167 2.03 3.41 -0.30
C VAL A 167 3.17 2.61 -0.92
N GLN A 168 4.07 3.27 -1.68
CA GLN A 168 5.20 2.61 -2.35
C GLN A 168 6.56 2.99 -1.77
N ARG A 169 6.60 3.86 -0.76
CA ARG A 169 7.84 4.25 -0.08
C ARG A 169 7.83 3.82 1.38
N THR A 170 8.90 3.17 1.80
CA THR A 170 9.09 2.67 3.17
C THR A 170 9.41 3.80 4.15
N THR A 171 8.44 4.68 4.36
CA THR A 171 8.54 5.86 5.22
C THR A 171 7.42 5.88 6.27
N PRO A 172 7.51 6.74 7.31
CA PRO A 172 6.41 6.93 8.26
C PRO A 172 5.05 7.24 7.62
N ARG A 173 5.05 7.80 6.38
CA ARG A 173 3.83 8.13 5.63
C ARG A 173 3.03 6.91 5.15
N LEU A 174 3.57 5.70 5.25
CA LEU A 174 2.79 4.47 5.02
C LEU A 174 1.54 4.39 5.92
N VAL A 175 1.61 4.95 7.12
CA VAL A 175 0.44 5.01 8.03
C VAL A 175 -0.62 5.98 7.49
N ASP A 176 -0.21 7.09 6.85
CA ASP A 176 -1.15 8.00 6.16
C ASP A 176 -1.83 7.26 4.99
N GLY A 177 -1.06 6.45 4.25
CA GLY A 177 -1.59 5.57 3.19
C GLY A 177 -2.60 4.55 3.71
N LEU A 178 -2.30 3.91 4.84
CA LEU A 178 -3.22 2.98 5.49
C LEU A 178 -4.55 3.66 5.89
N GLU A 179 -4.49 4.85 6.48
CA GLU A 179 -5.68 5.63 6.84
C GLU A 179 -6.49 6.08 5.61
N GLU A 180 -5.81 6.39 4.50
CA GLU A 180 -6.47 6.73 3.24
C GLU A 180 -7.19 5.51 2.64
N PHE A 181 -6.54 4.34 2.65
CA PHE A 181 -7.17 3.10 2.20
C PHE A 181 -8.39 2.74 3.05
N LEU A 182 -8.32 2.90 4.37
CA LEU A 182 -9.48 2.68 5.23
C LEU A 182 -10.67 3.55 4.82
N LYS A 183 -10.46 4.85 4.55
CA LYS A 183 -11.52 5.76 4.11
C LYS A 183 -12.12 5.37 2.76
N ILE A 184 -11.29 4.86 1.85
CA ILE A 184 -11.73 4.41 0.53
C ILE A 184 -12.51 3.11 0.62
N ILE A 185 -12.03 2.15 1.42
CA ILE A 185 -12.60 0.81 1.52
C ILE A 185 -13.88 0.82 2.37
N HIS A 186 -13.88 1.58 3.46
CA HIS A 186 -14.95 1.66 4.44
C HIS A 186 -15.38 3.10 4.72
N PRO A 187 -15.91 3.84 3.73
CA PRO A 187 -16.37 5.21 3.93
C PRO A 187 -17.48 5.30 4.98
N GLU A 188 -18.30 4.26 5.14
CA GLU A 188 -19.38 4.16 6.13
C GLU A 188 -18.88 4.31 7.58
N LEU A 189 -17.63 4.00 7.88
CA LEU A 189 -17.06 4.17 9.22
C LEU A 189 -16.82 5.63 9.60
N PHE A 190 -16.96 6.55 8.63
CA PHE A 190 -16.76 8.00 8.79
C PHE A 190 -18.04 8.83 8.59
N GLU A 191 -19.12 8.19 8.13
CA GLU A 191 -20.43 8.83 7.98
C GLU A 191 -21.15 8.78 9.34
N ASN A 192 -21.17 9.92 10.06
CA ASN A 192 -21.95 10.13 11.28
C ASN A 192 -23.17 11.00 11.01
#